data_9badad123ca7e18ab6f4481eb962a9dd
#
_entry.id   9badad123ca7e18ab6f4481eb962a9dd
#
_cell.length_a   1.000
_cell.length_b   1.000
_cell.length_c   1.000
_cell.angle_alpha   90.00
_cell.angle_beta   90.00
_cell.angle_gamma   90.00
#
_symmetry.space_group_name_H-M   'P 1'
#
loop_
_entity.id
_entity.type
_entity.pdbx_description
1 polymer ?
#
loop_
_entity_poly.entity_id
_entity_poly.type
_entity_poly.pdbx_seq_one_letter_code
_entity_poly.pdbx_strand_id
1 'polypeptide(L)'
;MRRNRTFIVALLVLSCSAASSRKIVNPVINADAPDPSVVRIGDTYYAAATSGNSPQAYQRYRSKDLRTWEPIGFVFDQWPDWTCGSFWAPELFELDGKMMCYYTARQKSDSTSCIGVAVADGPEGKFRDYGPLVRTTNEAIDAFVFRDGQQLYITWKAYGLDPSGRPIELLCQKLSADGLHLEGKPFMLLRDDERQGMEGQCVFKDGDWWYLLYSIRDCCSPKSDYAVSVARSRSIQGPWEKYDGNPILEGQGDMQSCGHGTMVRTPKGQMYYLCHAYYWNRYKEGRKAVLFRLKKDKDGWVHKKN
;
A
#
# COMPACT_ATOMS: atom_id res chain seq x y z
N MET A 1 58.42 -49.34 1.57
CA MET A 1 57.52 -48.44 2.30
C MET A 1 56.49 -47.82 1.34
N ARG A 2 55.23 -48.35 1.31
CA ARG A 2 54.14 -47.82 0.47
C ARG A 2 53.27 -46.89 1.34
N ARG A 3 53.16 -45.61 0.98
CA ARG A 3 52.31 -44.66 1.62
C ARG A 3 50.89 -44.74 1.01
N ASN A 4 49.96 -45.24 1.77
CA ASN A 4 48.54 -45.17 1.43
C ASN A 4 48.05 -43.70 1.60
N ARG A 5 47.56 -43.11 0.52
CA ARG A 5 46.81 -41.80 0.55
C ARG A 5 45.31 -42.09 0.59
N THR A 6 44.71 -41.85 1.73
CA THR A 6 43.26 -41.91 1.90
C THR A 6 42.66 -40.61 1.37
N PHE A 7 41.85 -40.69 0.31
CA PHE A 7 41.07 -39.57 -0.18
C PHE A 7 39.76 -39.51 0.61
N ILE A 8 39.55 -38.43 1.37
CA ILE A 8 38.27 -38.12 1.99
C ILE A 8 37.44 -37.35 0.96
N VAL A 9 36.40 -38.00 0.44
CA VAL A 9 35.38 -37.33 -0.40
C VAL A 9 34.36 -36.70 0.53
N ALA A 10 34.37 -35.36 0.65
CA ALA A 10 33.37 -34.64 1.36
C ALA A 10 32.10 -34.55 0.48
N LEU A 11 31.06 -35.27 0.87
CA LEU A 11 29.71 -35.15 0.26
C LEU A 11 29.09 -33.85 0.74
N LEU A 12 29.04 -32.84 -0.13
CA LEU A 12 28.20 -31.66 0.08
C LEU A 12 26.73 -32.05 -0.13
N VAL A 13 26.01 -32.25 0.94
CA VAL A 13 24.54 -32.38 0.90
C VAL A 13 23.94 -30.98 0.70
N LEU A 14 23.63 -30.63 -0.56
CA LEU A 14 22.76 -29.48 -0.84
C LEU A 14 21.35 -29.81 -0.34
N SER A 15 21.01 -29.33 0.83
CA SER A 15 19.64 -29.31 1.29
C SER A 15 18.83 -28.29 0.47
N CYS A 16 18.25 -28.72 -0.66
CA CYS A 16 17.18 -28.00 -1.33
C CYS A 16 15.97 -28.00 -0.39
N SER A 17 15.84 -26.98 0.46
CA SER A 17 14.59 -26.71 1.15
C SER A 17 13.54 -26.33 0.11
N ALA A 18 12.73 -27.31 -0.32
CA ALA A 18 11.51 -27.04 -1.05
C ALA A 18 10.64 -26.16 -0.14
N ALA A 19 10.62 -24.85 -0.42
CA ALA A 19 9.68 -23.94 0.21
C ALA A 19 8.28 -24.40 -0.19
N SER A 20 7.69 -25.26 0.63
CA SER A 20 6.28 -25.63 0.56
C SER A 20 5.48 -24.35 0.45
N SER A 21 4.62 -24.24 -0.56
CA SER A 21 3.68 -23.13 -0.70
C SER A 21 2.64 -23.25 0.43
N ARG A 22 3.01 -22.83 1.64
CA ARG A 22 2.06 -22.80 2.75
C ARG A 22 0.85 -21.99 2.33
N LYS A 23 -0.34 -22.52 2.59
CA LYS A 23 -1.62 -21.82 2.36
C LYS A 23 -1.60 -20.47 3.11
N ILE A 24 -2.10 -19.42 2.48
CA ILE A 24 -2.33 -18.15 3.18
C ILE A 24 -3.46 -18.37 4.17
N VAL A 25 -3.23 -18.00 5.41
CA VAL A 25 -4.24 -17.99 6.48
C VAL A 25 -4.45 -16.54 6.87
N ASN A 26 -5.61 -15.99 6.57
CA ASN A 26 -6.01 -14.64 6.93
C ASN A 26 -6.73 -14.61 8.29
N PRO A 27 -6.57 -13.52 9.09
CA PRO A 27 -5.74 -12.36 8.82
C PRO A 27 -4.25 -12.65 8.99
N VAL A 28 -3.38 -12.00 8.21
CA VAL A 28 -1.92 -12.10 8.37
C VAL A 28 -1.40 -11.16 9.47
N ILE A 29 -2.11 -10.05 9.75
CA ILE A 29 -1.91 -9.22 10.95
C ILE A 29 -3.25 -9.17 11.68
N ASN A 30 -3.31 -9.80 12.86
CA ASN A 30 -4.53 -9.89 13.67
C ASN A 30 -4.64 -8.76 14.71
N ALA A 31 -4.04 -7.59 14.44
CA ALA A 31 -4.27 -6.34 15.13
C ALA A 31 -5.14 -5.43 14.26
N ASP A 32 -5.59 -4.30 14.81
CA ASP A 32 -6.18 -3.24 13.98
C ASP A 32 -5.07 -2.65 13.10
N ALA A 33 -5.09 -2.97 11.81
CA ALA A 33 -4.07 -2.61 10.83
C ALA A 33 -4.73 -2.20 9.51
N PRO A 34 -5.50 -1.10 9.50
CA PRO A 34 -6.18 -0.61 8.32
C PRO A 34 -5.21 -0.03 7.30
N ASP A 35 -5.64 -0.04 6.04
CA ASP A 35 -4.98 0.65 4.93
C ASP A 35 -3.46 0.33 4.86
N PRO A 36 -3.06 -0.97 4.88
CA PRO A 36 -1.66 -1.31 5.00
C PRO A 36 -0.90 -1.03 3.71
N SER A 37 0.16 -0.22 3.82
CA SER A 37 1.21 -0.15 2.81
C SER A 37 2.25 -1.21 3.04
N VAL A 38 2.87 -1.74 1.98
CA VAL A 38 3.96 -2.71 2.07
C VAL A 38 5.03 -2.48 1.01
N VAL A 39 6.29 -2.47 1.44
CA VAL A 39 7.46 -2.40 0.57
C VAL A 39 8.40 -3.58 0.83
N ARG A 40 9.05 -4.08 -0.22
CA ARG A 40 10.07 -5.13 -0.10
C ARG A 40 11.46 -4.54 -0.27
N ILE A 41 12.33 -4.77 0.71
CA ILE A 41 13.75 -4.38 0.68
C ILE A 41 14.59 -5.64 0.88
N GLY A 42 15.34 -6.00 -0.13
CA GLY A 42 16.05 -7.28 -0.15
C GLY A 42 15.09 -8.48 -0.06
N ASP A 43 15.22 -9.27 0.99
CA ASP A 43 14.39 -10.44 1.30
C ASP A 43 13.36 -10.18 2.43
N THR A 44 13.22 -8.93 2.86
CA THR A 44 12.32 -8.51 3.96
C THR A 44 11.22 -7.60 3.42
N TYR A 45 10.03 -7.77 3.96
CA TYR A 45 8.88 -6.91 3.73
C TYR A 45 8.65 -6.03 4.94
N TYR A 46 8.38 -4.76 4.71
CA TYR A 46 8.05 -3.77 5.74
C TYR A 46 6.67 -3.20 5.43
N ALA A 47 5.85 -3.06 6.46
CA ALA A 47 4.51 -2.51 6.33
C ALA A 47 4.25 -1.44 7.38
N ALA A 48 3.32 -0.55 7.07
CA ALA A 48 2.75 0.42 8.02
C ALA A 48 1.24 0.48 7.81
N ALA A 49 0.51 0.85 8.86
CA ALA A 49 -0.95 0.89 8.83
C ALA A 49 -1.49 2.17 9.47
N THR A 50 -2.71 2.54 9.10
CA THR A 50 -3.49 3.64 9.70
C THR A 50 -3.58 3.49 11.22
N SER A 51 -3.49 4.60 11.92
CA SER A 51 -3.61 4.66 13.38
C SER A 51 -4.67 5.66 13.90
N GLY A 52 -5.30 6.41 12.99
CA GLY A 52 -6.33 7.37 13.34
C GLY A 52 -5.84 8.48 14.26
N ASN A 53 -6.34 8.51 15.48
CA ASN A 53 -5.96 9.49 16.50
C ASN A 53 -5.20 8.86 17.68
N SER A 54 -4.58 7.69 17.46
CA SER A 54 -3.73 7.07 18.48
C SER A 54 -2.54 7.97 18.83
N PRO A 55 -2.06 7.97 20.09
CA PRO A 55 -0.94 8.82 20.52
C PRO A 55 0.35 8.61 19.71
N GLN A 56 0.59 7.38 19.28
CA GLN A 56 1.65 7.02 18.34
C GLN A 56 1.03 6.76 16.96
N ALA A 57 1.69 7.25 15.91
CA ALA A 57 1.12 7.15 14.58
C ALA A 57 1.87 6.15 13.69
N TYR A 58 1.07 5.36 12.95
CA TYR A 58 1.48 4.38 11.96
C TYR A 58 2.32 3.25 12.52
N GLN A 59 1.66 2.24 13.13
CA GLN A 59 2.31 1.00 13.55
C GLN A 59 3.03 0.38 12.37
N ARG A 60 4.32 0.08 12.54
CA ARG A 60 5.15 -0.60 11.55
C ARG A 60 5.31 -2.08 11.86
N TYR A 61 5.49 -2.86 10.81
CA TYR A 61 5.67 -4.30 10.87
C TYR A 61 6.77 -4.74 9.91
N ARG A 62 7.39 -5.90 10.18
CA ARG A 62 8.27 -6.60 9.25
C ARG A 62 7.88 -8.06 9.07
N SER A 63 8.21 -8.62 7.91
CA SER A 63 7.96 -10.03 7.56
C SER A 63 9.00 -10.56 6.60
N LYS A 64 9.28 -11.87 6.66
CA LYS A 64 10.11 -12.57 5.67
C LYS A 64 9.28 -13.32 4.62
N ASP A 65 7.98 -13.46 4.82
CA ASP A 65 7.14 -14.35 4.01
C ASP A 65 5.76 -13.77 3.65
N LEU A 66 5.46 -12.52 4.03
CA LEU A 66 4.17 -11.83 3.93
C LEU A 66 3.04 -12.46 4.79
N ARG A 67 3.31 -13.52 5.51
CA ARG A 67 2.30 -14.28 6.27
C ARG A 67 2.41 -14.10 7.77
N THR A 68 3.64 -13.97 8.24
CA THR A 68 3.96 -13.76 9.66
C THR A 68 4.58 -12.38 9.81
N TRP A 69 3.97 -11.54 10.61
CA TRP A 69 4.37 -10.15 10.80
C TRP A 69 4.75 -9.89 12.25
N GLU A 70 5.81 -9.14 12.42
CA GLU A 70 6.38 -8.73 13.69
C GLU A 70 6.31 -7.20 13.80
N PRO A 71 5.70 -6.63 14.87
CA PRO A 71 5.67 -5.20 15.07
C PRO A 71 7.08 -4.68 15.39
N ILE A 72 7.46 -3.54 14.77
CA ILE A 72 8.78 -2.92 14.93
C ILE A 72 8.71 -1.44 15.36
N GLY A 73 7.63 -1.04 16.02
CA GLY A 73 7.43 0.35 16.50
C GLY A 73 6.55 1.16 15.56
N PHE A 74 6.69 2.47 15.59
CA PHE A 74 5.83 3.41 14.88
C PHE A 74 6.63 4.30 13.93
N VAL A 75 5.98 4.96 12.98
CA VAL A 75 6.58 6.04 12.20
C VAL A 75 6.79 7.25 13.10
N PHE A 76 5.79 7.59 13.91
CA PHE A 76 5.86 8.69 14.86
C PHE A 76 5.54 8.23 16.29
N ASP A 77 6.48 8.42 17.20
CA ASP A 77 6.26 8.26 18.65
C ASP A 77 5.46 9.43 19.23
N GLN A 78 5.55 10.61 18.59
CA GLN A 78 4.79 11.82 18.86
C GLN A 78 4.35 12.44 17.55
N TRP A 79 3.16 13.03 17.55
CA TRP A 79 2.61 13.66 16.36
C TRP A 79 3.48 14.81 15.86
N PRO A 80 3.68 14.96 14.55
CA PRO A 80 4.29 16.15 13.98
C PRO A 80 3.55 17.42 14.40
N ASP A 81 4.30 18.49 14.70
CA ASP A 81 3.76 19.72 15.29
C ASP A 81 2.66 20.41 14.47
N TRP A 82 2.65 20.22 13.16
CA TRP A 82 1.68 20.82 12.26
C TRP A 82 0.34 20.07 12.21
N THR A 83 0.25 18.86 12.78
CA THR A 83 -0.92 17.96 12.68
C THR A 83 -1.86 18.08 13.88
N CYS A 84 -3.14 17.78 13.65
CA CYS A 84 -4.17 17.69 14.68
C CYS A 84 -4.92 16.34 14.70
N GLY A 85 -4.39 15.31 14.03
CA GLY A 85 -4.97 13.96 14.01
C GLY A 85 -5.24 13.42 12.63
N SER A 86 -6.08 12.38 12.56
CA SER A 86 -6.46 11.69 11.31
C SER A 86 -5.27 11.12 10.56
N PHE A 87 -4.42 10.36 11.27
CA PHE A 87 -3.28 9.67 10.69
C PHE A 87 -3.75 8.43 9.91
N TRP A 88 -4.09 8.65 8.63
CA TRP A 88 -4.67 7.65 7.73
C TRP A 88 -3.70 7.26 6.62
N ALA A 89 -3.85 6.04 6.11
CA ALA A 89 -3.24 5.52 4.91
C ALA A 89 -1.78 5.95 4.69
N PRO A 90 -0.83 5.36 5.44
CA PRO A 90 0.59 5.58 5.19
C PRO A 90 1.00 4.87 3.90
N GLU A 91 1.93 5.46 3.15
CA GLU A 91 2.62 4.80 2.05
C GLU A 91 4.12 4.75 2.33
N LEU A 92 4.66 3.54 2.42
CA LEU A 92 6.09 3.29 2.55
C LEU A 92 6.73 3.14 1.16
N PHE A 93 7.82 3.86 0.94
CA PHE A 93 8.57 3.77 -0.30
C PHE A 93 10.08 3.77 -0.01
N GLU A 94 10.82 2.85 -0.65
CA GLU A 94 12.29 2.84 -0.54
C GLU A 94 12.87 3.74 -1.62
N LEU A 95 13.75 4.66 -1.21
CA LEU A 95 14.44 5.59 -2.09
C LEU A 95 15.91 5.71 -1.68
N ASP A 96 16.81 5.16 -2.50
CA ASP A 96 18.26 5.26 -2.33
C ASP A 96 18.76 4.90 -0.93
N GLY A 97 18.24 3.78 -0.41
CA GLY A 97 18.59 3.24 0.91
C GLY A 97 17.83 3.88 2.08
N LYS A 98 17.04 4.92 1.83
CA LYS A 98 16.16 5.54 2.82
C LYS A 98 14.77 4.95 2.77
N MET A 99 14.08 4.98 3.91
CA MET A 99 12.65 4.67 3.97
C MET A 99 11.86 5.96 4.02
N MET A 100 11.06 6.20 2.99
CA MET A 100 10.09 7.29 2.93
C MET A 100 8.75 6.81 3.50
N CYS A 101 8.03 7.68 4.18
CA CYS A 101 6.64 7.50 4.56
C CYS A 101 5.85 8.72 4.13
N TYR A 102 4.98 8.55 3.13
CA TYR A 102 4.00 9.56 2.75
C TYR A 102 2.72 9.25 3.50
N TYR A 103 2.14 10.24 4.15
CA TYR A 103 1.07 9.97 5.09
C TYR A 103 -0.01 11.04 5.10
N THR A 104 -1.25 10.64 5.32
CA THR A 104 -2.36 11.56 5.52
C THR A 104 -2.42 12.03 6.96
N ALA A 105 -2.55 13.34 7.16
CA ALA A 105 -2.92 13.92 8.46
C ALA A 105 -3.72 15.22 8.26
N ARG A 106 -4.54 15.59 9.25
CA ARG A 106 -5.17 16.90 9.29
C ARG A 106 -4.22 17.95 9.84
N GLN A 107 -4.15 19.09 9.17
CA GLN A 107 -3.33 20.22 9.59
C GLN A 107 -4.06 21.07 10.64
N LYS A 108 -3.31 21.62 11.60
CA LYS A 108 -3.85 22.45 12.70
C LYS A 108 -4.48 23.75 12.22
N SER A 109 -4.02 24.27 11.08
CA SER A 109 -4.43 25.61 10.59
C SER A 109 -5.91 25.70 10.22
N ASP A 110 -6.49 24.65 9.65
CA ASP A 110 -7.85 24.65 9.10
C ASP A 110 -8.55 23.28 9.16
N SER A 111 -7.91 22.29 9.79
CA SER A 111 -8.39 20.90 9.86
C SER A 111 -8.56 20.19 8.51
N THR A 112 -7.99 20.73 7.43
CA THR A 112 -7.98 20.08 6.12
C THR A 112 -7.01 18.92 6.11
N SER A 113 -7.40 17.80 5.50
CA SER A 113 -6.51 16.66 5.30
C SER A 113 -5.52 16.95 4.18
N CYS A 114 -4.26 16.66 4.45
CA CYS A 114 -3.17 16.78 3.47
C CYS A 114 -2.18 15.62 3.60
N ILE A 115 -1.30 15.48 2.63
CA ILE A 115 -0.24 14.46 2.66
C ILE A 115 1.04 15.11 3.13
N GLY A 116 1.62 14.56 4.20
CA GLY A 116 2.96 14.85 4.68
C GLY A 116 3.97 13.82 4.19
N VAL A 117 5.26 14.11 4.41
CA VAL A 117 6.36 13.17 4.13
C VAL A 117 7.33 13.11 5.29
N ALA A 118 7.72 11.91 5.66
CA ALA A 118 8.75 11.62 6.65
C ALA A 118 9.80 10.67 6.09
N VAL A 119 11.03 10.75 6.58
CA VAL A 119 12.18 9.99 6.08
C VAL A 119 12.95 9.36 7.24
N ALA A 120 13.34 8.10 7.07
CA ALA A 120 14.26 7.39 7.95
C ALA A 120 15.49 6.88 7.20
N ASP A 121 16.62 6.78 7.88
CA ASP A 121 17.83 6.17 7.35
C ASP A 121 17.70 4.65 7.43
N GLY A 122 17.06 4.09 6.39
CA GLY A 122 16.74 2.68 6.27
C GLY A 122 15.42 2.25 6.92
N PRO A 123 15.02 0.96 6.71
CA PRO A 123 13.67 0.50 6.98
C PRO A 123 13.27 0.42 8.46
N GLU A 124 14.23 0.31 9.36
CA GLU A 124 13.99 0.25 10.81
C GLU A 124 14.43 1.54 11.52
N GLY A 125 14.93 2.53 10.76
CA GLY A 125 15.39 3.80 11.27
C GLY A 125 14.28 4.63 11.93
N LYS A 126 14.67 5.66 12.66
CA LYS A 126 13.76 6.67 13.21
C LYS A 126 13.37 7.65 12.11
N PHE A 127 12.07 7.89 11.97
CA PHE A 127 11.56 8.85 11.00
C PHE A 127 11.72 10.29 11.50
N ARG A 128 12.09 11.15 10.57
CA ARG A 128 12.07 12.61 10.71
C ARG A 128 10.98 13.15 9.78
N ASP A 129 10.08 13.97 10.33
CA ASP A 129 9.06 14.67 9.56
C ASP A 129 9.66 15.82 8.73
N TYR A 130 9.21 15.94 7.48
CA TYR A 130 9.56 17.04 6.58
C TYR A 130 8.35 17.95 6.31
N GLY A 131 7.22 17.69 6.96
CA GLY A 131 6.02 18.51 6.88
C GLY A 131 5.10 18.16 5.71
N PRO A 132 4.12 19.03 5.44
CA PRO A 132 3.12 18.81 4.41
C PRO A 132 3.70 18.92 3.00
N LEU A 133 3.40 17.94 2.15
CA LEU A 133 3.83 17.86 0.76
C LEU A 133 2.70 18.19 -0.22
N VAL A 134 1.52 17.56 -0.07
CA VAL A 134 0.37 17.76 -0.98
C VAL A 134 -0.72 18.53 -0.25
N ARG A 135 -0.89 19.80 -0.65
CA ARG A 135 -1.92 20.74 -0.17
C ARG A 135 -2.60 21.50 -1.31
N THR A 136 -2.50 20.97 -2.52
CA THR A 136 -2.95 21.66 -3.74
C THR A 136 -4.44 21.52 -4.04
N THR A 137 -5.14 20.69 -3.27
CA THR A 137 -6.58 20.43 -3.34
C THR A 137 -7.22 20.71 -1.98
N ASN A 138 -8.55 20.87 -1.91
CA ASN A 138 -9.25 21.08 -0.64
C ASN A 138 -8.99 19.97 0.36
N GLU A 139 -8.75 18.74 -0.15
CA GLU A 139 -8.37 17.56 0.62
C GLU A 139 -7.46 16.69 -0.22
N ALA A 140 -6.43 16.15 0.42
CA ALA A 140 -5.54 15.17 -0.18
C ALA A 140 -5.30 14.06 0.83
N ILE A 141 -5.70 12.82 0.48
CA ILE A 141 -5.50 11.63 1.30
C ILE A 141 -5.00 10.47 0.44
N ASP A 142 -4.57 9.39 1.09
CA ASP A 142 -4.23 8.13 0.44
C ASP A 142 -3.10 8.27 -0.57
N ALA A 143 -1.94 8.70 -0.11
CA ALA A 143 -0.76 8.77 -0.96
C ALA A 143 -0.36 7.39 -1.47
N PHE A 144 0.06 7.32 -2.73
CA PHE A 144 0.80 6.18 -3.28
C PHE A 144 1.93 6.66 -4.16
N VAL A 145 3.13 6.12 -3.99
CA VAL A 145 4.33 6.53 -4.74
C VAL A 145 4.84 5.40 -5.62
N PHE A 146 5.18 5.73 -6.85
CA PHE A 146 5.75 4.77 -7.80
C PHE A 146 6.79 5.45 -8.71
N ARG A 147 7.54 4.61 -9.44
CA ARG A 147 8.59 5.05 -10.35
C ARG A 147 8.29 4.62 -11.78
N ASP A 148 8.50 5.53 -12.74
CA ASP A 148 8.60 5.24 -14.17
C ASP A 148 9.98 5.67 -14.70
N GLY A 149 10.84 4.71 -14.99
CA GLY A 149 12.24 4.98 -15.28
C GLY A 149 12.94 5.67 -14.11
N GLN A 150 13.43 6.88 -14.32
CA GLN A 150 14.06 7.70 -13.28
C GLN A 150 13.08 8.66 -12.60
N GLN A 151 11.87 8.83 -13.14
CA GLN A 151 10.90 9.79 -12.62
C GLN A 151 10.05 9.16 -11.52
N LEU A 152 9.98 9.83 -10.38
CA LEU A 152 9.03 9.51 -9.29
C LEU A 152 7.71 10.22 -9.53
N TYR A 153 6.63 9.55 -9.11
CA TYR A 153 5.27 10.06 -9.13
C TYR A 153 4.60 9.78 -7.79
N ILE A 154 3.73 10.70 -7.38
CA ILE A 154 2.81 10.52 -6.25
C ILE A 154 1.39 10.63 -6.74
N THR A 155 0.51 9.77 -6.24
CA THR A 155 -0.94 9.84 -6.44
C THR A 155 -1.64 10.11 -5.12
N TRP A 156 -2.85 10.67 -5.21
CA TRP A 156 -3.71 10.87 -4.05
C TRP A 156 -5.19 10.94 -4.45
N LYS A 157 -6.07 10.70 -3.48
CA LYS A 157 -7.49 11.01 -3.60
C LYS A 157 -7.71 12.48 -3.25
N ALA A 158 -8.45 13.18 -4.09
CA ALA A 158 -8.83 14.58 -3.92
C ALA A 158 -10.35 14.73 -3.82
N TYR A 159 -10.82 15.71 -3.03
CA TYR A 159 -12.22 16.16 -2.90
C TYR A 159 -13.20 15.16 -2.29
N GLY A 160 -12.74 13.98 -1.86
CA GLY A 160 -13.63 12.92 -1.36
C GLY A 160 -14.32 13.22 -0.05
N LEU A 161 -13.71 14.04 0.79
CA LEU A 161 -14.26 14.46 2.08
C LEU A 161 -14.98 15.83 1.99
N ASP A 162 -14.87 16.51 0.85
CA ASP A 162 -15.51 17.80 0.64
C ASP A 162 -17.03 17.63 0.47
N PRO A 163 -17.86 18.23 1.34
CA PRO A 163 -19.31 18.14 1.25
C PRO A 163 -19.90 18.96 0.09
N SER A 164 -19.12 19.81 -0.59
CA SER A 164 -19.58 20.67 -1.68
C SER A 164 -20.07 19.91 -2.92
N GLY A 165 -19.84 18.60 -2.97
CA GLY A 165 -20.32 17.76 -4.05
C GLY A 165 -19.42 17.71 -5.28
N ARG A 166 -18.17 18.17 -5.19
CA ARG A 166 -17.19 17.93 -6.26
C ARG A 166 -17.01 16.43 -6.47
N PRO A 167 -16.80 16.00 -7.72
CA PRO A 167 -16.38 14.63 -8.02
C PRO A 167 -15.14 14.23 -7.22
N ILE A 168 -15.04 12.95 -6.88
CA ILE A 168 -13.81 12.38 -6.33
C ILE A 168 -12.85 12.21 -7.49
N GLU A 169 -11.60 12.62 -7.31
CA GLU A 169 -10.56 12.47 -8.33
C GLU A 169 -9.35 11.74 -7.75
N LEU A 170 -8.86 10.73 -8.47
CA LEU A 170 -7.52 10.18 -8.24
C LEU A 170 -6.54 10.98 -9.11
N LEU A 171 -5.71 11.77 -8.45
CA LEU A 171 -4.73 12.65 -9.08
C LEU A 171 -3.33 12.04 -9.01
N CYS A 172 -2.49 12.42 -9.96
CA CYS A 172 -1.09 12.03 -10.05
C CYS A 172 -0.23 13.25 -10.38
N GLN A 173 0.95 13.34 -9.76
CA GLN A 173 1.91 14.40 -10.03
C GLN A 173 3.34 13.86 -9.93
N LYS A 174 4.27 14.49 -10.64
CA LYS A 174 5.69 14.19 -10.51
C LYS A 174 6.21 14.59 -9.14
N LEU A 175 7.12 13.78 -8.61
CA LEU A 175 7.95 14.09 -7.47
C LEU A 175 9.38 14.38 -7.92
N SER A 176 10.06 15.27 -7.18
CA SER A 176 11.51 15.45 -7.27
C SER A 176 12.27 14.14 -7.02
N ALA A 177 13.51 14.08 -7.47
CA ALA A 177 14.34 12.89 -7.33
C ALA A 177 14.58 12.47 -5.87
N ASP A 178 14.55 13.41 -4.93
CA ASP A 178 14.65 13.16 -3.48
C ASP A 178 13.32 12.80 -2.81
N GLY A 179 12.20 12.85 -3.56
CA GLY A 179 10.87 12.53 -3.07
C GLY A 179 10.23 13.57 -2.14
N LEU A 180 10.82 14.76 -2.00
CA LEU A 180 10.41 15.76 -1.01
C LEU A 180 9.63 16.94 -1.59
N HIS A 181 9.54 17.07 -2.92
CA HIS A 181 8.90 18.19 -3.59
C HIS A 181 8.03 17.75 -4.76
N LEU A 182 6.91 18.44 -4.96
CA LEU A 182 6.08 18.25 -6.15
C LEU A 182 6.68 19.00 -7.35
N GLU A 183 6.62 18.38 -8.54
CA GLU A 183 7.08 18.96 -9.79
C GLU A 183 5.97 19.01 -10.84
N GLY A 184 5.90 20.08 -11.61
CA GLY A 184 4.90 20.28 -12.67
C GLY A 184 3.48 20.45 -12.12
N LYS A 185 2.49 20.04 -12.92
CA LYS A 185 1.07 20.11 -12.56
C LYS A 185 0.50 18.71 -12.36
N PRO A 186 -0.49 18.54 -11.45
CA PRO A 186 -1.19 17.28 -11.34
C PRO A 186 -2.03 16.97 -12.59
N PHE A 187 -2.22 15.68 -12.84
CA PHE A 187 -3.13 15.17 -13.86
C PHE A 187 -4.02 14.08 -13.26
N MET A 188 -5.18 13.91 -13.85
CA MET A 188 -6.19 12.97 -13.36
C MET A 188 -5.93 11.57 -13.91
N LEU A 189 -6.00 10.56 -13.03
CA LEU A 189 -6.02 9.15 -13.40
C LEU A 189 -7.45 8.67 -13.63
N LEU A 190 -8.29 8.79 -12.61
CA LEU A 190 -9.71 8.40 -12.64
C LEU A 190 -10.56 9.46 -11.93
N ARG A 191 -11.86 9.41 -12.24
CA ARG A 191 -12.87 10.29 -11.67
C ARG A 191 -14.14 9.51 -11.32
N ASP A 192 -14.75 9.86 -10.21
CA ASP A 192 -16.02 9.35 -9.73
C ASP A 192 -17.00 10.53 -9.58
N ASP A 193 -17.82 10.73 -10.62
CA ASP A 193 -18.78 11.81 -10.69
C ASP A 193 -19.97 11.60 -9.73
N GLU A 194 -20.28 10.35 -9.42
CA GLU A 194 -21.41 9.98 -8.56
C GLU A 194 -21.04 9.95 -7.07
N ARG A 195 -19.75 10.10 -6.75
CA ARG A 195 -19.24 10.11 -5.37
C ARG A 195 -19.61 8.85 -4.56
N GLN A 196 -19.60 7.71 -5.22
CA GLN A 196 -19.89 6.42 -4.58
C GLN A 196 -18.74 5.89 -3.73
N GLY A 197 -17.59 6.54 -3.79
CA GLY A 197 -16.36 6.17 -3.11
C GLY A 197 -15.32 5.61 -4.08
N MET A 198 -14.18 6.30 -4.16
CA MET A 198 -13.03 5.89 -4.96
C MET A 198 -11.76 6.38 -4.27
N GLU A 199 -10.92 5.45 -3.80
CA GLU A 199 -9.71 5.77 -3.02
C GLU A 199 -8.72 4.62 -2.97
N GLY A 200 -7.70 4.71 -2.11
CA GLY A 200 -6.79 3.61 -1.80
C GLY A 200 -6.07 3.07 -3.04
N GLN A 201 -5.63 3.97 -3.92
CA GLN A 201 -5.02 3.62 -5.19
C GLN A 201 -3.62 3.04 -5.05
N CYS A 202 -3.31 2.02 -5.86
CA CYS A 202 -2.01 1.39 -5.96
C CYS A 202 -1.65 1.23 -7.45
N VAL A 203 -0.58 1.90 -7.90
CA VAL A 203 -0.15 1.92 -9.30
C VAL A 203 1.09 1.06 -9.48
N PHE A 204 1.10 0.19 -10.49
CA PHE A 204 2.28 -0.59 -10.85
C PHE A 204 2.33 -0.93 -12.34
N LYS A 205 3.52 -1.20 -12.83
CA LYS A 205 3.75 -1.63 -14.22
C LYS A 205 3.99 -3.14 -14.29
N ASP A 206 3.39 -3.79 -15.28
CA ASP A 206 3.66 -5.19 -15.61
C ASP A 206 3.62 -5.43 -17.11
N GLY A 207 4.79 -5.66 -17.70
CA GLY A 207 4.98 -5.63 -19.15
C GLY A 207 4.76 -4.21 -19.68
N ASP A 208 3.93 -4.11 -20.73
CA ASP A 208 3.61 -2.83 -21.38
C ASP A 208 2.45 -2.08 -20.75
N TRP A 209 1.84 -2.64 -19.70
CA TRP A 209 0.66 -2.08 -19.08
C TRP A 209 0.96 -1.49 -17.71
N TRP A 210 0.40 -0.30 -17.48
CA TRP A 210 0.16 0.25 -16.15
C TRP A 210 -1.15 -0.29 -15.62
N TYR A 211 -1.15 -0.69 -14.37
CA TYR A 211 -2.32 -1.13 -13.61
C TYR A 211 -2.56 -0.17 -12.47
N LEU A 212 -3.82 0.14 -12.25
CA LEU A 212 -4.31 0.94 -11.13
C LEU A 212 -5.33 0.10 -10.37
N LEU A 213 -4.94 -0.45 -9.22
CA LEU A 213 -5.88 -0.98 -8.25
C LEU A 213 -6.43 0.18 -7.45
N TYR A 214 -7.71 0.21 -7.21
CA TYR A 214 -8.36 1.24 -6.41
C TYR A 214 -9.57 0.67 -5.69
N SER A 215 -9.90 1.23 -4.54
CA SER A 215 -11.03 0.79 -3.75
C SER A 215 -12.25 1.62 -4.06
N ILE A 216 -13.41 1.00 -3.93
CA ILE A 216 -14.72 1.59 -4.22
C ILE A 216 -15.68 1.32 -3.07
N ARG A 217 -16.75 2.12 -2.97
CA ARG A 217 -17.85 2.01 -2.00
C ARG A 217 -17.46 2.44 -0.59
N ASP A 218 -18.27 2.07 0.43
CA ASP A 218 -18.07 2.48 1.82
C ASP A 218 -17.01 1.62 2.54
N CYS A 219 -15.97 2.28 3.08
CA CYS A 219 -14.85 1.60 3.74
C CYS A 219 -15.11 1.25 5.20
N CYS A 220 -15.89 2.05 5.91
CA CYS A 220 -15.60 2.25 7.33
C CYS A 220 -16.82 2.24 8.25
N SER A 221 -17.98 1.77 7.81
CA SER A 221 -19.18 1.59 8.61
C SER A 221 -19.43 0.11 8.95
N PRO A 222 -20.30 -0.19 9.93
CA PRO A 222 -20.72 -1.57 10.20
C PRO A 222 -21.38 -2.28 9.01
N LYS A 223 -21.83 -1.51 8.02
CA LYS A 223 -22.47 -2.01 6.80
C LYS A 223 -21.57 -1.84 5.58
N SER A 224 -20.29 -1.52 5.80
CA SER A 224 -19.36 -1.28 4.71
C SER A 224 -19.30 -2.44 3.71
N ASP A 225 -19.25 -2.08 2.45
CA ASP A 225 -19.22 -2.99 1.29
C ASP A 225 -17.99 -2.76 0.41
N TYR A 226 -16.94 -2.23 1.01
CA TYR A 226 -15.68 -1.87 0.36
C TYR A 226 -15.14 -2.99 -0.51
N ALA A 227 -14.66 -2.64 -1.69
CA ALA A 227 -14.19 -3.60 -2.68
C ALA A 227 -13.03 -3.00 -3.49
N VAL A 228 -12.26 -3.85 -4.15
CA VAL A 228 -11.13 -3.44 -5.02
C VAL A 228 -11.50 -3.60 -6.47
N SER A 229 -11.28 -2.56 -7.24
CA SER A 229 -11.42 -2.52 -8.68
C SER A 229 -10.04 -2.36 -9.35
N VAL A 230 -9.98 -2.64 -10.64
CA VAL A 230 -8.78 -2.46 -11.46
C VAL A 230 -9.08 -1.68 -12.72
N ALA A 231 -8.14 -0.80 -13.08
CA ALA A 231 -8.03 -0.19 -14.40
C ALA A 231 -6.63 -0.42 -14.97
N ARG A 232 -6.46 -0.30 -16.27
CA ARG A 232 -5.15 -0.38 -16.94
C ARG A 232 -4.99 0.67 -18.02
N SER A 233 -3.74 1.00 -18.34
CA SER A 233 -3.40 1.90 -19.44
C SER A 233 -2.05 1.58 -20.03
N ARG A 234 -1.79 2.00 -21.27
CA ARG A 234 -0.45 1.97 -21.90
C ARG A 234 0.42 3.16 -21.46
N SER A 235 -0.19 4.20 -20.90
CA SER A 235 0.46 5.40 -20.41
C SER A 235 -0.05 5.76 -19.02
N ILE A 236 0.82 6.27 -18.14
CA ILE A 236 0.39 6.74 -16.81
C ILE A 236 -0.60 7.92 -16.90
N GLN A 237 -0.58 8.67 -18.00
CA GLN A 237 -1.53 9.77 -18.24
C GLN A 237 -2.85 9.28 -18.82
N GLY A 238 -3.00 7.96 -19.05
CA GLY A 238 -4.21 7.38 -19.61
C GLY A 238 -4.21 7.34 -21.15
N PRO A 239 -5.37 7.09 -21.79
CA PRO A 239 -6.63 6.82 -21.10
C PRO A 239 -6.59 5.52 -20.29
N TRP A 240 -7.27 5.52 -19.14
CA TRP A 240 -7.41 4.34 -18.28
C TRP A 240 -8.67 3.57 -18.62
N GLU A 241 -8.53 2.31 -18.95
CA GLU A 241 -9.60 1.35 -19.21
C GLU A 241 -9.98 0.65 -17.91
N LYS A 242 -11.22 0.79 -17.44
CA LYS A 242 -11.76 0.06 -16.29
C LYS A 242 -12.11 -1.37 -16.71
N TYR A 243 -11.83 -2.35 -15.85
CA TYR A 243 -12.20 -3.74 -16.14
C TYR A 243 -13.70 -3.97 -15.99
N ASP A 244 -14.35 -4.56 -17.01
CA ASP A 244 -15.79 -4.83 -17.00
C ASP A 244 -16.22 -5.81 -15.89
N GLY A 245 -15.30 -6.68 -15.46
CA GLY A 245 -15.53 -7.64 -14.37
C GLY A 245 -15.21 -7.10 -12.97
N ASN A 246 -15.10 -5.78 -12.79
CA ASN A 246 -14.94 -5.19 -11.46
C ASN A 246 -16.17 -5.41 -10.56
N PRO A 247 -16.01 -5.54 -9.24
CA PRO A 247 -14.75 -5.55 -8.50
C PRO A 247 -13.99 -6.88 -8.61
N ILE A 248 -12.64 -6.82 -8.54
CA ILE A 248 -11.75 -7.99 -8.58
C ILE A 248 -11.55 -8.65 -7.22
N LEU A 249 -11.89 -7.94 -6.16
CA LEU A 249 -11.83 -8.41 -4.78
C LEU A 249 -12.90 -7.72 -3.96
N GLU A 250 -13.68 -8.49 -3.25
CA GLU A 250 -14.67 -8.02 -2.29
C GLU A 250 -14.74 -8.98 -1.09
N GLY A 251 -15.60 -8.70 -0.11
CA GLY A 251 -15.79 -9.58 1.04
C GLY A 251 -16.15 -11.00 0.66
N GLN A 252 -15.58 -11.98 1.36
CA GLN A 252 -15.85 -13.41 1.15
C GLN A 252 -15.75 -14.21 2.44
N GLY A 253 -16.62 -15.18 2.62
CA GLY A 253 -16.66 -15.99 3.85
C GLY A 253 -16.86 -15.11 5.08
N ASP A 254 -15.94 -15.21 6.03
CA ASP A 254 -15.98 -14.39 7.25
C ASP A 254 -15.43 -12.96 7.06
N MET A 255 -14.83 -12.64 5.91
CA MET A 255 -14.27 -11.34 5.60
C MET A 255 -15.30 -10.45 4.92
N GLN A 256 -15.34 -9.20 5.33
CA GLN A 256 -16.19 -8.14 4.80
C GLN A 256 -15.32 -6.92 4.47
N SER A 257 -15.74 -6.15 3.46
CA SER A 257 -15.14 -4.84 3.24
C SER A 257 -13.63 -4.90 2.95
N CYS A 258 -13.24 -5.75 1.99
CA CYS A 258 -11.83 -5.88 1.58
C CYS A 258 -11.43 -4.72 0.70
N GLY A 259 -10.40 -3.96 1.10
CA GLY A 259 -9.93 -2.84 0.29
C GLY A 259 -8.69 -2.17 0.84
N HIS A 260 -8.29 -1.12 0.20
CA HIS A 260 -7.16 -0.25 0.46
C HIS A 260 -5.89 -1.01 0.88
N GLY A 261 -5.00 -1.21 -0.06
CA GLY A 261 -3.77 -1.92 0.17
C GLY A 261 -2.74 -1.72 -0.93
N THR A 262 -1.65 -2.42 -0.80
CA THR A 262 -0.51 -2.32 -1.70
C THR A 262 -0.19 -3.65 -2.36
N MET A 263 0.07 -3.62 -3.67
CA MET A 263 0.60 -4.76 -4.42
C MET A 263 2.10 -4.88 -4.19
N VAL A 264 2.55 -6.07 -3.86
CA VAL A 264 3.97 -6.37 -3.67
C VAL A 264 4.38 -7.62 -4.43
N ARG A 265 5.61 -7.64 -4.95
CA ARG A 265 6.18 -8.79 -5.65
C ARG A 265 7.15 -9.55 -4.74
N THR A 266 7.05 -10.87 -4.79
CA THR A 266 8.09 -11.73 -4.22
C THR A 266 9.34 -11.74 -5.10
N PRO A 267 10.50 -12.24 -4.60
CA PRO A 267 11.70 -12.44 -5.44
C PRO A 267 11.47 -13.33 -6.68
N LYS A 268 10.44 -14.18 -6.63
CA LYS A 268 10.01 -15.04 -7.75
C LYS A 268 9.00 -14.37 -8.69
N GLY A 269 8.78 -13.06 -8.55
CA GLY A 269 7.85 -12.29 -9.38
C GLY A 269 6.35 -12.52 -9.09
N GLN A 270 6.01 -13.30 -8.07
CA GLN A 270 4.61 -13.52 -7.71
C GLN A 270 4.01 -12.25 -7.10
N MET A 271 2.83 -11.89 -7.56
CA MET A 271 2.09 -10.71 -7.08
C MET A 271 1.22 -11.07 -5.88
N TYR A 272 1.30 -10.26 -4.83
CA TYR A 272 0.42 -10.30 -3.67
C TYR A 272 -0.15 -8.92 -3.41
N TYR A 273 -1.35 -8.88 -2.87
CA TYR A 273 -2.02 -7.66 -2.42
C TYR A 273 -2.26 -7.77 -0.93
N LEU A 274 -1.60 -6.92 -0.17
CA LEU A 274 -1.82 -6.75 1.27
C LEU A 274 -2.82 -5.62 1.44
N CYS A 275 -4.00 -5.90 1.99
CA CYS A 275 -5.05 -4.92 2.20
C CYS A 275 -5.74 -5.17 3.53
N HIS A 276 -6.79 -4.45 3.85
CA HIS A 276 -7.54 -4.70 5.06
C HIS A 276 -8.89 -5.39 4.79
N ALA A 277 -9.47 -5.96 5.85
CA ALA A 277 -10.85 -6.43 5.90
C ALA A 277 -11.40 -6.34 7.33
N TYR A 278 -12.71 -6.15 7.46
CA TYR A 278 -13.41 -6.51 8.68
C TYR A 278 -13.75 -8.00 8.69
N TYR A 279 -14.05 -8.50 9.88
CA TYR A 279 -14.62 -9.83 10.07
C TYR A 279 -16.06 -9.71 10.59
N TRP A 280 -16.98 -10.48 10.03
CA TRP A 280 -18.37 -10.52 10.46
C TRP A 280 -18.45 -10.74 11.97
N ASN A 281 -19.35 -9.97 12.63
CA ASN A 281 -19.52 -9.98 14.08
C ASN A 281 -18.32 -9.48 14.91
N ARG A 282 -17.24 -8.98 14.26
CA ARG A 282 -16.03 -8.47 14.91
C ARG A 282 -15.69 -7.05 14.47
N TYR A 283 -16.66 -6.30 13.98
CA TYR A 283 -16.43 -4.92 13.51
C TYR A 283 -15.70 -4.04 14.56
N LYS A 284 -16.06 -4.19 15.84
CA LYS A 284 -15.44 -3.45 16.96
C LYS A 284 -13.96 -3.80 17.21
N GLU A 285 -13.47 -4.90 16.66
CA GLU A 285 -12.06 -5.29 16.75
C GLU A 285 -11.18 -4.56 15.72
N GLY A 286 -11.77 -3.70 14.89
CA GLY A 286 -11.08 -2.97 13.83
C GLY A 286 -10.83 -3.80 12.57
N ARG A 287 -10.11 -3.20 11.64
CA ARG A 287 -9.77 -3.77 10.33
C ARG A 287 -8.47 -4.57 10.44
N LYS A 288 -8.47 -5.82 10.00
CA LYS A 288 -7.31 -6.71 10.04
C LYS A 288 -6.58 -6.70 8.69
N ALA A 289 -5.25 -6.80 8.69
CA ALA A 289 -4.55 -6.95 7.41
C ALA A 289 -4.72 -8.37 6.86
N VAL A 290 -5.09 -8.44 5.59
CA VAL A 290 -5.34 -9.69 4.84
C VAL A 290 -4.50 -9.72 3.57
N LEU A 291 -4.10 -10.92 3.17
CA LEU A 291 -3.21 -11.13 2.04
C LEU A 291 -3.92 -11.95 0.95
N PHE A 292 -3.88 -11.45 -0.27
CA PHE A 292 -4.38 -12.17 -1.45
C PHE A 292 -3.28 -12.33 -2.49
N ARG A 293 -3.26 -13.48 -3.15
CA ARG A 293 -2.42 -13.66 -4.33
C ARG A 293 -3.16 -13.11 -5.54
N LEU A 294 -2.45 -12.33 -6.34
CA LEU A 294 -2.94 -11.83 -7.62
C LEU A 294 -2.39 -12.67 -8.78
N LYS A 295 -3.12 -12.70 -9.88
CA LYS A 295 -2.72 -13.28 -11.16
C LYS A 295 -3.27 -12.44 -12.31
N LYS A 296 -2.73 -12.63 -13.51
CA LYS A 296 -3.36 -12.15 -14.74
C LYS A 296 -4.20 -13.27 -15.36
N ASP A 297 -5.33 -12.92 -15.94
CA ASP A 297 -6.09 -13.80 -16.81
C ASP A 297 -5.50 -13.83 -18.24
N LYS A 298 -6.17 -14.53 -19.15
CA LYS A 298 -5.76 -14.66 -20.56
C LYS A 298 -5.76 -13.34 -21.33
N ASP A 299 -6.58 -12.38 -20.91
CA ASP A 299 -6.73 -11.06 -21.53
C ASP A 299 -5.83 -10.01 -20.85
N GLY A 300 -5.01 -10.44 -19.91
CA GLY A 300 -4.02 -9.64 -19.21
C GLY A 300 -4.57 -8.84 -18.03
N TRP A 301 -5.82 -9.02 -17.62
CA TRP A 301 -6.39 -8.36 -16.47
C TRP A 301 -5.91 -8.97 -15.16
N VAL A 302 -5.58 -8.12 -14.20
CA VAL A 302 -5.15 -8.53 -12.86
C VAL A 302 -6.39 -8.77 -12.00
N HIS A 303 -6.41 -9.92 -11.31
CA HIS A 303 -7.46 -10.25 -10.36
C HIS A 303 -6.97 -11.23 -9.29
N LYS A 304 -7.77 -11.45 -8.25
CA LYS A 304 -7.46 -12.40 -7.19
C LYS A 304 -7.31 -13.81 -7.77
N LYS A 305 -6.25 -14.50 -7.36
CA LYS A 305 -6.09 -15.92 -7.65
C LYS A 305 -6.97 -16.75 -6.72
N ASN A 306 -7.89 -17.51 -7.29
CA ASN A 306 -8.67 -18.50 -6.56
C ASN A 306 -7.79 -19.68 -6.09
#